data_a481a9c9bd10ed70d0d414b23b149370
#
_entry.id   a481a9c9bd10ed70d0d414b23b149370
#
_cell.length_a   1.000
_cell.length_b   1.000
_cell.length_c   1.000
_cell.angle_alpha   90.00
_cell.angle_beta   90.00
_cell.angle_gamma   90.00
#
_symmetry.space_group_name_H-M   'P 1'
#
loop_
_entity.id
_entity.type
_entity.pdbx_description
1 polymer ?
#
loop_
_entity_poly.entity_id
_entity_poly.type
_entity_poly.pdbx_seq_one_letter_code
_entity_poly.pdbx_strand_id
1 'polypeptide(L)'
;MRTSILLGLSLCIAFSSAPAVSQDSASGSVRTHIRGIEIAPLANAPFTAKTVVTWNEPPVGGAAVSRKYYTLVARDSQGRVRREVREFIPADSSAEPPLRSFTILDPVSAKRTTCTQASMSCATSAFYPRMPLGDSDGTLSGSSDNVTRESLGQQTIDGLPVVGTRETVSNASSSRVALTQTEVWYSPDLHMDLSVIRSNPQLGEVTLQVTNLVRGEPDLSWFSVPSGYEVKAGPTR
;
A
#
# COMPACT_ATOMS: atom_id res chain seq x y z
N MET A 1 -12.10 -85.95 -32.71
CA MET A 1 -11.91 -84.76 -33.45
C MET A 1 -13.02 -83.76 -33.01
N ARG A 2 -12.74 -82.85 -32.10
CA ARG A 2 -13.64 -81.79 -31.69
C ARG A 2 -12.81 -80.48 -31.62
N THR A 3 -13.10 -79.61 -32.54
CA THR A 3 -12.46 -78.25 -32.67
C THR A 3 -13.23 -77.29 -31.78
N SER A 4 -12.59 -76.73 -30.75
CA SER A 4 -13.16 -75.69 -29.90
C SER A 4 -12.70 -74.31 -30.41
N ILE A 5 -13.66 -73.53 -30.81
CA ILE A 5 -13.47 -72.14 -31.22
C ILE A 5 -13.59 -71.23 -29.94
N LEU A 6 -12.52 -70.63 -29.53
CA LEU A 6 -12.51 -69.58 -28.46
C LEU A 6 -12.83 -68.23 -29.07
N LEU A 7 -14.01 -67.73 -28.73
CA LEU A 7 -14.39 -66.36 -29.06
C LEU A 7 -13.75 -65.40 -28.03
N GLY A 8 -12.78 -64.64 -28.47
CA GLY A 8 -12.19 -63.55 -27.65
C GLY A 8 -13.08 -62.32 -27.64
N LEU A 9 -13.65 -62.04 -26.47
CA LEU A 9 -14.41 -60.78 -26.22
C LEU A 9 -13.44 -59.65 -25.92
N SER A 10 -13.23 -58.76 -26.90
CA SER A 10 -12.39 -57.57 -26.73
C SER A 10 -13.20 -56.47 -26.05
N LEU A 11 -12.93 -56.21 -24.78
CA LEU A 11 -13.55 -55.14 -24.00
C LEU A 11 -12.82 -53.81 -24.28
N CYS A 12 -13.38 -52.99 -25.17
CA CYS A 12 -12.91 -51.62 -25.38
C CYS A 12 -13.30 -50.75 -24.20
N ILE A 13 -12.37 -50.48 -23.30
CA ILE A 13 -12.52 -49.47 -22.25
C ILE A 13 -12.29 -48.12 -22.89
N ALA A 14 -13.38 -47.38 -23.14
CA ALA A 14 -13.30 -45.99 -23.56
C ALA A 14 -12.89 -45.12 -22.33
N PHE A 15 -11.65 -44.69 -22.33
CA PHE A 15 -11.20 -43.65 -21.39
C PHE A 15 -11.82 -42.32 -21.82
N SER A 16 -12.87 -41.92 -21.14
CA SER A 16 -13.38 -40.57 -21.20
C SER A 16 -12.37 -39.66 -20.50
N SER A 17 -11.51 -38.99 -21.27
CA SER A 17 -10.70 -37.87 -20.78
C SER A 17 -11.61 -36.68 -20.49
N ALA A 18 -12.02 -36.53 -19.23
CA ALA A 18 -12.60 -35.30 -18.75
C ALA A 18 -11.53 -34.21 -18.87
N PRO A 19 -11.86 -33.01 -19.41
CA PRO A 19 -10.93 -31.93 -19.39
C PRO A 19 -10.64 -31.58 -17.92
N ALA A 20 -9.38 -31.63 -17.53
CA ALA A 20 -8.91 -31.10 -16.28
C ALA A 20 -9.17 -29.60 -16.36
N VAL A 21 -10.24 -29.13 -15.72
CA VAL A 21 -10.41 -27.75 -15.39
C VAL A 21 -9.25 -27.43 -14.45
N SER A 22 -8.22 -26.79 -14.98
CA SER A 22 -7.21 -26.13 -14.17
C SER A 22 -7.97 -25.16 -13.29
N GLN A 23 -8.20 -25.55 -12.04
CA GLN A 23 -8.46 -24.61 -10.99
C GLN A 23 -7.15 -23.81 -10.86
N ASP A 24 -7.05 -22.74 -11.63
CA ASP A 24 -6.24 -21.61 -11.26
C ASP A 24 -6.75 -21.22 -9.87
N SER A 25 -6.14 -21.84 -8.89
CA SER A 25 -6.11 -21.32 -7.54
C SER A 25 -5.41 -19.98 -7.68
N ALA A 26 -6.21 -18.96 -7.98
CA ALA A 26 -5.89 -17.61 -7.66
C ALA A 26 -5.74 -17.55 -6.14
N SER A 27 -4.70 -18.17 -5.64
CA SER A 27 -4.01 -17.85 -4.42
C SER A 27 -3.44 -16.44 -4.66
N GLY A 28 -4.37 -15.52 -4.94
CA GLY A 28 -4.19 -14.13 -4.72
C GLY A 28 -3.84 -14.03 -3.25
N SER A 29 -2.54 -14.21 -2.92
CA SER A 29 -2.01 -13.58 -1.75
C SER A 29 -2.42 -12.14 -1.93
N VAL A 30 -3.49 -11.75 -1.25
CA VAL A 30 -3.78 -10.38 -0.92
C VAL A 30 -2.59 -9.98 -0.05
N ARG A 31 -1.44 -9.78 -0.69
CA ARG A 31 -0.41 -8.92 -0.17
C ARG A 31 -1.14 -7.60 -0.09
N THR A 32 -1.73 -7.39 1.05
CA THR A 32 -2.18 -6.08 1.46
C THR A 32 -0.89 -5.28 1.44
N HIS A 33 -0.59 -4.69 0.28
CA HIS A 33 0.42 -3.66 0.21
C HIS A 33 -0.13 -2.61 1.14
N ILE A 34 0.44 -2.55 2.33
CA ILE A 34 0.26 -1.42 3.22
C ILE A 34 0.86 -0.28 2.42
N ARG A 35 0.05 0.29 1.55
CA ARG A 35 0.41 1.52 0.87
C ARG A 35 0.51 2.52 1.99
N GLY A 36 1.71 3.01 2.24
CA GLY A 36 1.88 4.16 3.11
C GLY A 36 0.98 5.29 2.61
N ILE A 37 0.76 6.29 3.44
CA ILE A 37 0.03 7.50 3.05
C ILE A 37 0.62 8.00 1.73
N GLU A 38 -0.23 8.12 0.72
CA GLU A 38 0.18 8.65 -0.59
C GLU A 38 0.25 10.17 -0.49
N ILE A 39 1.39 10.71 -0.93
CA ILE A 39 1.61 12.15 -0.94
C ILE A 39 1.71 12.58 -2.39
N ALA A 40 0.68 13.28 -2.82
CA ALA A 40 0.65 13.82 -4.17
C ALA A 40 1.64 14.99 -4.32
N PRO A 41 2.32 15.11 -5.47
CA PRO A 41 3.08 16.29 -5.84
C PRO A 41 2.13 17.46 -6.08
N LEU A 42 1.96 18.29 -5.08
CA LEU A 42 1.06 19.44 -5.08
C LEU A 42 1.88 20.72 -4.82
N ALA A 43 1.81 21.66 -5.75
CA ALA A 43 2.47 22.97 -5.57
C ALA A 43 1.79 23.80 -4.48
N ASN A 44 2.54 24.70 -3.89
CA ASN A 44 2.09 25.68 -2.87
C ASN A 44 1.55 25.07 -1.56
N ALA A 45 1.90 23.82 -1.27
CA ALA A 45 1.54 23.16 -0.02
C ALA A 45 2.75 22.47 0.64
N PRO A 46 3.81 23.25 0.98
CA PRO A 46 5.05 22.70 1.52
C PRO A 46 4.89 22.23 2.96
N PHE A 47 5.54 21.10 3.29
CA PHE A 47 5.61 20.56 4.64
C PHE A 47 6.71 19.54 4.80
N THR A 48 7.06 19.25 6.04
CA THR A 48 7.78 18.04 6.46
C THR A 48 6.93 17.27 7.46
N ALA A 49 7.02 15.95 7.46
CA ALA A 49 6.29 15.12 8.40
C ALA A 49 6.97 13.76 8.59
N LYS A 50 6.56 13.06 9.63
CA LYS A 50 6.86 11.67 9.89
C LYS A 50 5.57 10.86 9.79
N THR A 51 5.52 9.85 8.95
CA THR A 51 4.42 8.89 8.93
C THR A 51 4.83 7.65 9.71
N VAL A 52 4.14 7.32 10.76
CA VAL A 52 4.35 6.11 11.56
C VAL A 52 3.36 5.05 11.09
N VAL A 53 3.86 3.87 10.81
CA VAL A 53 3.06 2.69 10.50
C VAL A 53 3.24 1.69 11.63
N THR A 54 2.15 1.28 12.24
CA THR A 54 2.13 0.22 13.25
C THR A 54 1.29 -0.93 12.72
N TRP A 55 1.81 -2.12 12.80
CA TRP A 55 1.10 -3.34 12.44
C TRP A 55 0.99 -4.26 13.65
N ASN A 56 -0.25 -4.54 14.03
CA ASN A 56 -0.62 -5.45 15.11
C ASN A 56 -1.13 -6.74 14.48
N GLU A 57 -0.30 -7.77 14.46
CA GLU A 57 -0.68 -9.09 13.95
C GLU A 57 -1.56 -9.82 14.97
N PRO A 58 -2.61 -10.53 14.54
CA PRO A 58 -3.40 -11.35 15.45
C PRO A 58 -2.54 -12.47 16.02
N PRO A 59 -2.76 -12.89 17.27
CA PRO A 59 -2.00 -13.99 17.87
C PRO A 59 -2.30 -15.29 17.12
N VAL A 60 -1.27 -15.92 16.56
CA VAL A 60 -1.31 -17.24 15.95
C VAL A 60 -0.51 -18.20 16.81
N GLY A 61 -1.18 -18.89 17.74
CA GLY A 61 -0.54 -19.88 18.61
C GLY A 61 0.47 -19.34 19.62
N GLY A 62 0.52 -18.02 19.87
CA GLY A 62 1.49 -17.36 20.73
C GLY A 62 1.10 -15.95 21.15
N ALA A 63 2.07 -15.13 21.53
CA ALA A 63 1.86 -13.72 21.86
C ALA A 63 1.55 -12.90 20.58
N ALA A 64 0.73 -11.86 20.71
CA ALA A 64 0.52 -10.89 19.65
C ALA A 64 1.86 -10.21 19.28
N VAL A 65 2.11 -10.04 17.99
CA VAL A 65 3.31 -9.38 17.48
C VAL A 65 2.94 -8.00 16.98
N SER A 66 3.62 -6.98 17.47
CA SER A 66 3.45 -5.61 17.02
C SER A 66 4.78 -5.10 16.45
N ARG A 67 4.73 -4.54 15.25
CA ARG A 67 5.88 -3.97 14.56
C ARG A 67 5.57 -2.56 14.10
N LYS A 68 6.60 -1.74 14.03
CA LYS A 68 6.48 -0.38 13.49
C LYS A 68 7.60 -0.07 12.52
N TYR A 69 7.33 0.82 11.63
CA TYR A 69 8.34 1.61 10.91
C TYR A 69 7.84 3.03 10.73
N TYR A 70 8.70 3.92 10.33
CA TYR A 70 8.26 5.23 9.93
C TYR A 70 8.89 5.65 8.61
N THR A 71 8.23 6.60 7.97
CA THR A 71 8.65 7.23 6.74
C THR A 71 8.82 8.72 7.02
N LEU A 72 9.98 9.28 6.72
CA LEU A 72 10.13 10.73 6.67
C LEU A 72 9.67 11.21 5.30
N VAL A 73 8.92 12.30 5.30
CA VAL A 73 8.31 12.87 4.10
C VAL A 73 8.55 14.35 4.07
N ALA A 74 8.85 14.86 2.89
CA ALA A 74 8.91 16.30 2.63
C ALA A 74 8.22 16.59 1.29
N ARG A 75 7.53 17.74 1.23
CA ARG A 75 7.01 18.33 0.00
C ARG A 75 7.34 19.81 0.00
N ASP A 76 7.91 20.32 -1.09
CA ASP A 76 8.21 21.74 -1.23
C ASP A 76 7.12 22.52 -1.97
N SER A 77 7.30 23.82 -2.09
CA SER A 77 6.37 24.71 -2.80
C SER A 77 6.27 24.45 -4.31
N GLN A 78 7.24 23.78 -4.90
CA GLN A 78 7.21 23.35 -6.31
C GLN A 78 6.47 22.02 -6.48
N GLY A 79 6.06 21.39 -5.40
CA GLY A 79 5.40 20.08 -5.40
C GLY A 79 6.37 18.91 -5.50
N ARG A 80 7.69 19.12 -5.36
CA ARG A 80 8.62 17.99 -5.26
C ARG A 80 8.35 17.25 -3.96
N VAL A 81 8.37 15.92 -4.01
CA VAL A 81 8.11 15.07 -2.85
C VAL A 81 9.31 14.15 -2.62
N ARG A 82 9.85 14.14 -1.41
CA ARG A 82 10.75 13.09 -0.95
C ARG A 82 10.04 12.21 0.06
N ARG A 83 10.18 10.90 -0.11
CA ARG A 83 9.67 9.89 0.81
C ARG A 83 10.74 8.87 1.11
N GLU A 84 11.03 8.66 2.39
CA GLU A 84 11.91 7.59 2.86
C GLU A 84 11.08 6.37 3.26
N VAL A 85 11.62 5.18 3.04
CA VAL A 85 11.09 3.92 3.54
C VAL A 85 12.14 3.28 4.44
N ARG A 86 11.74 2.90 5.65
CA ARG A 86 12.63 2.33 6.66
C ARG A 86 12.23 0.89 6.97
N GLU A 87 13.13 0.13 7.60
CA GLU A 87 12.87 -1.25 7.98
C GLU A 87 11.86 -1.34 9.13
N PHE A 88 11.20 -2.49 9.25
CA PHE A 88 10.35 -2.79 10.38
C PHE A 88 11.19 -3.12 11.61
N ILE A 89 10.80 -2.57 12.76
CA ILE A 89 11.35 -2.89 14.07
C ILE A 89 10.21 -3.28 15.03
N PRO A 90 10.49 -3.95 16.16
CA PRO A 90 9.51 -4.15 17.22
C PRO A 90 8.86 -2.83 17.65
N ALA A 91 7.56 -2.84 17.95
CA ALA A 91 6.84 -1.60 18.24
C ALA A 91 7.30 -0.90 19.52
N ASP A 92 7.81 -1.66 20.49
CA ASP A 92 8.38 -1.19 21.75
C ASP A 92 9.83 -0.72 21.64
N SER A 93 10.51 -0.96 20.50
CA SER A 93 11.89 -0.53 20.31
C SER A 93 11.99 1.00 20.26
N SER A 94 13.01 1.55 20.94
CA SER A 94 13.40 2.96 20.87
C SER A 94 14.43 3.25 19.77
N ALA A 95 14.97 2.19 19.12
CA ALA A 95 15.94 2.36 18.04
C ALA A 95 15.34 3.06 16.84
N GLU A 96 16.17 3.81 16.13
CA GLU A 96 15.75 4.35 14.82
C GLU A 96 15.76 3.25 13.77
N PRO A 97 14.65 3.02 13.04
CA PRO A 97 14.62 2.04 11.98
C PRO A 97 15.62 2.37 10.87
N PRO A 98 16.45 1.42 10.41
CA PRO A 98 17.39 1.66 9.33
C PRO A 98 16.70 2.13 8.04
N LEU A 99 17.33 3.04 7.31
CA LEU A 99 16.86 3.47 6.00
C LEU A 99 17.00 2.31 5.01
N ARG A 100 15.93 2.00 4.31
CA ARG A 100 15.88 0.99 3.26
C ARG A 100 16.00 1.61 1.87
N SER A 101 15.20 2.63 1.62
CA SER A 101 15.15 3.33 0.34
C SER A 101 14.53 4.71 0.49
N PHE A 102 14.72 5.55 -0.50
CA PHE A 102 13.95 6.78 -0.63
C PHE A 102 13.59 7.03 -2.09
N THR A 103 12.52 7.80 -2.28
CA THR A 103 12.07 8.22 -3.60
C THR A 103 11.92 9.73 -3.62
N ILE A 104 12.39 10.35 -4.69
CA ILE A 104 12.17 11.77 -4.99
C ILE A 104 11.28 11.81 -6.23
N LEU A 105 10.14 12.48 -6.11
CA LEU A 105 9.25 12.79 -7.21
C LEU A 105 9.43 14.28 -7.53
N ASP A 106 9.79 14.56 -8.76
CA ASP A 106 9.97 15.94 -9.23
C ASP A 106 8.98 16.18 -10.39
N PRO A 107 7.86 16.88 -10.12
CA PRO A 107 6.87 17.18 -11.15
C PRO A 107 7.38 18.22 -12.15
N VAL A 108 8.35 19.08 -11.78
CA VAL A 108 8.89 20.11 -12.66
C VAL A 108 9.77 19.51 -13.75
N SER A 109 10.66 18.60 -13.38
CA SER A 109 11.50 17.88 -14.34
C SER A 109 10.86 16.60 -14.88
N ALA A 110 9.63 16.27 -14.46
CA ALA A 110 8.90 15.04 -14.77
C ALA A 110 9.72 13.77 -14.48
N LYS A 111 10.46 13.75 -13.37
CA LYS A 111 11.36 12.67 -12.98
C LYS A 111 10.96 12.03 -11.64
N ARG A 112 11.10 10.71 -11.60
CA ARG A 112 11.14 9.92 -10.37
C ARG A 112 12.54 9.38 -10.18
N THR A 113 13.14 9.62 -9.04
CA THR A 113 14.41 9.02 -8.63
C THR A 113 14.14 8.12 -7.44
N THR A 114 14.47 6.84 -7.55
CA THR A 114 14.35 5.86 -6.45
C THR A 114 15.72 5.33 -6.10
N CYS A 115 16.12 5.47 -4.86
CA CYS A 115 17.42 5.09 -4.33
C CYS A 115 17.27 3.97 -3.30
N THR A 116 18.18 3.00 -3.34
CA THR A 116 18.24 1.87 -2.41
C THR A 116 19.51 1.97 -1.58
N GLN A 117 19.36 1.95 -0.24
CA GLN A 117 20.47 2.11 0.69
C GLN A 117 21.46 0.95 0.60
N ALA A 118 21.00 -0.29 0.50
CA ALA A 118 21.86 -1.46 0.50
C ALA A 118 22.82 -1.51 -0.70
N SER A 119 22.43 -0.98 -1.86
CA SER A 119 23.26 -0.94 -3.07
C SER A 119 23.91 0.42 -3.33
N MET A 120 23.59 1.43 -2.51
CA MET A 120 24.03 2.81 -2.73
C MET A 120 23.79 3.28 -4.16
N SER A 121 22.66 2.90 -4.74
CA SER A 121 22.33 3.17 -6.13
C SER A 121 20.94 3.75 -6.30
N CYS A 122 20.78 4.59 -7.31
CA CYS A 122 19.53 5.21 -7.69
C CYS A 122 19.18 4.89 -9.14
N ALA A 123 17.90 4.70 -9.40
CA ALA A 123 17.35 4.62 -10.74
C ALA A 123 16.43 5.82 -11.00
N THR A 124 16.55 6.41 -12.20
CA THR A 124 15.68 7.50 -12.63
C THR A 124 14.71 7.00 -13.71
N SER A 125 13.45 7.42 -13.63
CA SER A 125 12.43 7.14 -14.64
C SER A 125 11.56 8.36 -14.87
N ALA A 126 10.83 8.38 -15.98
CA ALA A 126 9.81 9.40 -16.21
C ALA A 126 8.73 9.33 -15.11
N PHE A 127 8.24 10.47 -14.71
CA PHE A 127 7.16 10.62 -13.76
C PHE A 127 6.11 11.55 -14.32
N TYR A 128 4.90 11.05 -14.45
CA TYR A 128 3.74 11.85 -14.82
C TYR A 128 2.87 12.00 -13.58
N PRO A 129 2.77 13.22 -13.02
CA PRO A 129 1.88 13.44 -11.90
C PRO A 129 0.48 13.02 -12.32
N ARG A 130 -0.08 12.05 -11.64
CA ARG A 130 -1.52 11.86 -11.71
C ARG A 130 -2.10 13.00 -10.89
N MET A 131 -3.00 13.78 -11.50
CA MET A 131 -3.83 14.68 -10.73
C MET A 131 -4.39 13.85 -9.57
N PRO A 132 -4.35 14.35 -8.32
CA PRO A 132 -5.14 13.74 -7.26
C PRO A 132 -6.53 13.55 -7.88
N LEU A 133 -7.03 12.33 -7.86
CA LEU A 133 -8.44 12.10 -8.22
C LEU A 133 -9.18 13.05 -7.30
N GLY A 134 -9.75 14.11 -7.90
CA GLY A 134 -10.34 15.20 -7.16
C GLY A 134 -11.25 14.64 -6.11
N ASP A 135 -11.28 15.33 -4.99
CA ASP A 135 -12.02 15.01 -3.79
C ASP A 135 -12.91 13.79 -3.98
N SER A 136 -12.45 12.64 -3.50
CA SER A 136 -13.38 11.55 -3.33
C SER A 136 -14.31 11.98 -2.21
N ASP A 137 -15.26 12.85 -2.58
CA ASP A 137 -16.43 13.21 -1.78
C ASP A 137 -17.32 11.97 -1.56
N GLY A 138 -16.72 10.82 -1.40
CA GLY A 138 -17.40 9.57 -1.10
C GLY A 138 -18.19 8.96 -2.26
N THR A 139 -18.22 9.58 -3.43
CA THR A 139 -18.95 9.06 -4.59
C THR A 139 -18.04 8.34 -5.58
N LEU A 140 -17.31 7.35 -5.12
CA LEU A 140 -16.95 6.25 -6.00
C LEU A 140 -18.23 5.46 -6.24
N SER A 141 -18.95 5.81 -7.27
CA SER A 141 -20.08 5.04 -7.82
C SER A 141 -19.55 3.71 -8.38
N GLY A 142 -19.33 2.78 -7.49
CA GLY A 142 -19.08 1.39 -7.70
C GLY A 142 -19.70 0.68 -6.53
N SER A 143 -21.01 0.65 -6.47
CA SER A 143 -21.76 -0.22 -5.57
C SER A 143 -21.47 -1.66 -5.97
N SER A 144 -20.39 -2.23 -5.46
CA SER A 144 -20.41 -3.66 -5.22
C SER A 144 -21.25 -3.86 -3.96
N ASP A 145 -22.21 -4.79 -3.96
CA ASP A 145 -23.13 -5.09 -2.84
C ASP A 145 -22.41 -5.36 -1.50
N ASN A 146 -21.09 -5.27 -1.48
CA ASN A 146 -20.21 -5.65 -0.38
C ASN A 146 -19.44 -4.47 0.23
N VAL A 147 -19.68 -3.23 -0.17
CA VAL A 147 -18.98 -2.05 0.34
C VAL A 147 -19.97 -1.05 0.92
N THR A 148 -19.81 -0.76 2.20
CA THR A 148 -20.55 0.34 2.87
C THR A 148 -19.59 1.46 3.21
N ARG A 149 -20.05 2.71 3.05
CA ARG A 149 -19.31 3.92 3.40
C ARG A 149 -20.11 4.75 4.38
N GLU A 150 -19.42 5.26 5.38
CA GLU A 150 -19.97 6.06 6.46
C GLU A 150 -19.14 7.33 6.62
N SER A 151 -19.79 8.49 6.76
CA SER A 151 -19.12 9.73 7.13
C SER A 151 -18.90 9.75 8.63
N LEU A 152 -17.66 10.01 9.07
CA LEU A 152 -17.29 10.19 10.47
C LEU A 152 -17.29 11.66 10.90
N GLY A 153 -17.67 12.57 9.98
CA GLY A 153 -17.70 14.00 10.24
C GLY A 153 -16.33 14.67 10.10
N GLN A 154 -16.14 15.74 10.85
CA GLN A 154 -14.93 16.57 10.80
C GLN A 154 -14.27 16.65 12.17
N GLN A 155 -12.96 16.73 12.20
CA GLN A 155 -12.16 16.99 13.40
C GLN A 155 -10.88 17.73 13.05
N THR A 156 -10.02 17.95 14.04
CA THR A 156 -8.71 18.57 13.86
C THR A 156 -7.61 17.58 14.25
N ILE A 157 -6.62 17.35 13.37
CA ILE A 157 -5.41 16.57 13.64
C ILE A 157 -4.20 17.47 13.39
N ASP A 158 -3.31 17.59 14.36
CA ASP A 158 -2.12 18.46 14.32
C ASP A 158 -2.43 19.90 13.84
N GLY A 159 -3.56 20.46 14.29
CA GLY A 159 -4.01 21.80 13.94
C GLY A 159 -4.62 21.94 12.53
N LEU A 160 -4.79 20.85 11.80
CA LEU A 160 -5.41 20.83 10.47
C LEU A 160 -6.82 20.26 10.50
N PRO A 161 -7.77 20.88 9.78
CA PRO A 161 -9.09 20.30 9.59
C PRO A 161 -8.99 19.04 8.76
N VAL A 162 -9.69 18.01 9.17
CA VAL A 162 -9.78 16.72 8.46
C VAL A 162 -11.22 16.24 8.38
N VAL A 163 -11.49 15.49 7.31
CA VAL A 163 -12.80 14.84 7.08
C VAL A 163 -12.60 13.33 7.23
N GLY A 164 -13.44 12.72 8.05
CA GLY A 164 -13.39 11.28 8.34
C GLY A 164 -14.36 10.48 7.49
N THR A 165 -13.89 9.36 6.97
CA THR A 165 -14.70 8.34 6.28
C THR A 165 -14.35 6.96 6.78
N ARG A 166 -15.36 6.09 6.94
CA ARG A 166 -15.15 4.66 7.18
C ARG A 166 -15.72 3.86 6.03
N GLU A 167 -14.89 2.99 5.47
CA GLU A 167 -15.29 2.00 4.49
C GLU A 167 -15.29 0.62 5.13
N THR A 168 -16.36 -0.12 4.96
CA THR A 168 -16.45 -1.53 5.39
C THR A 168 -16.68 -2.39 4.16
N VAL A 169 -15.76 -3.32 3.93
CA VAL A 169 -15.82 -4.29 2.83
C VAL A 169 -16.12 -5.65 3.42
N SER A 170 -17.22 -6.28 2.98
CA SER A 170 -17.55 -7.67 3.32
C SER A 170 -17.05 -8.60 2.22
N ASN A 171 -16.07 -9.45 2.53
CA ASN A 171 -15.64 -10.51 1.63
C ASN A 171 -16.36 -11.82 2.02
N ALA A 172 -17.41 -12.14 1.28
CA ALA A 172 -18.09 -13.42 1.41
C ALA A 172 -17.36 -14.47 0.56
N SER A 173 -16.36 -15.15 1.10
CA SER A 173 -15.85 -16.39 0.53
C SER A 173 -16.28 -17.55 1.41
N SER A 174 -17.19 -18.39 0.87
CA SER A 174 -17.52 -19.74 1.31
C SER A 174 -17.47 -20.01 2.83
N SER A 175 -18.40 -19.53 3.61
CA SER A 175 -18.65 -19.83 5.02
C SER A 175 -18.13 -18.90 6.11
N ARG A 176 -17.33 -17.90 5.82
CA ARG A 176 -16.95 -16.85 6.79
C ARG A 176 -16.99 -15.48 6.13
N VAL A 177 -17.83 -14.59 6.65
CA VAL A 177 -17.81 -13.18 6.27
C VAL A 177 -16.64 -12.54 7.00
N ALA A 178 -15.58 -12.19 6.27
CA ALA A 178 -14.51 -11.37 6.81
C ALA A 178 -14.83 -9.91 6.50
N LEU A 179 -14.99 -9.10 7.53
CA LEU A 179 -15.17 -7.66 7.39
C LEU A 179 -13.81 -6.97 7.46
N THR A 180 -13.46 -6.21 6.44
CA THR A 180 -12.32 -5.29 6.50
C THR A 180 -12.88 -3.89 6.66
N GLN A 181 -12.47 -3.20 7.72
CA GLN A 181 -12.79 -1.80 7.93
C GLN A 181 -11.57 -0.94 7.65
N THR A 182 -11.78 0.16 6.94
CA THR A 182 -10.76 1.18 6.71
C THR A 182 -11.34 2.53 7.11
N GLU A 183 -10.72 3.14 8.10
CA GLU A 183 -11.04 4.50 8.54
C GLU A 183 -9.95 5.43 8.05
N VAL A 184 -10.36 6.54 7.42
CA VAL A 184 -9.45 7.52 6.81
C VAL A 184 -9.82 8.91 7.32
N TRP A 185 -8.80 9.67 7.72
CA TRP A 185 -8.91 11.08 8.04
C TRP A 185 -8.09 11.90 7.06
N TYR A 186 -8.78 12.50 6.11
CA TYR A 186 -8.22 13.26 4.99
C TYR A 186 -8.12 14.75 5.29
N SER A 187 -6.99 15.38 4.99
CA SER A 187 -6.80 16.81 5.05
C SER A 187 -7.00 17.45 3.68
N PRO A 188 -8.04 18.28 3.48
CA PRO A 188 -8.22 19.05 2.26
C PRO A 188 -7.08 20.05 2.00
N ASP A 189 -6.51 20.64 3.05
CA ASP A 189 -5.42 21.62 2.95
C ASP A 189 -4.12 21.04 2.39
N LEU A 190 -3.83 19.79 2.71
CA LEU A 190 -2.62 19.10 2.27
C LEU A 190 -2.86 18.12 1.12
N HIS A 191 -4.12 17.84 0.80
CA HIS A 191 -4.54 16.83 -0.16
C HIS A 191 -3.89 15.46 0.14
N MET A 192 -3.98 15.04 1.41
CA MET A 192 -3.45 13.75 1.86
C MET A 192 -4.16 13.25 3.12
N ASP A 193 -4.08 11.95 3.34
CA ASP A 193 -4.55 11.34 4.57
C ASP A 193 -3.58 11.64 5.71
N LEU A 194 -4.09 12.05 6.87
CA LEU A 194 -3.29 12.24 8.09
C LEU A 194 -3.36 11.01 9.01
N SER A 195 -4.43 10.23 8.92
CA SER A 195 -4.58 8.98 9.65
C SER A 195 -5.35 7.98 8.81
N VAL A 196 -4.87 6.74 8.82
CA VAL A 196 -5.55 5.58 8.22
C VAL A 196 -5.47 4.43 9.21
N ILE A 197 -6.63 3.88 9.57
CA ILE A 197 -6.73 2.68 10.40
C ILE A 197 -7.41 1.60 9.58
N ARG A 198 -6.75 0.48 9.40
CA ARG A 198 -7.29 -0.66 8.69
C ARG A 198 -7.31 -1.87 9.61
N SER A 199 -8.49 -2.39 9.90
CA SER A 199 -8.67 -3.58 10.70
C SER A 199 -9.31 -4.71 9.93
N ASN A 200 -8.77 -5.91 10.14
CA ASN A 200 -9.29 -7.15 9.59
C ASN A 200 -9.13 -8.25 10.63
N PRO A 201 -10.18 -9.01 10.96
CA PRO A 201 -10.12 -10.04 12.01
C PRO A 201 -9.08 -11.14 11.77
N GLN A 202 -8.68 -11.37 10.52
CA GLN A 202 -7.72 -12.40 10.14
C GLN A 202 -6.29 -11.88 9.98
N LEU A 203 -6.14 -10.60 9.60
CA LEU A 203 -4.84 -10.00 9.29
C LEU A 203 -4.35 -9.03 10.37
N GLY A 204 -5.21 -8.74 11.36
CA GLY A 204 -4.92 -7.77 12.40
C GLY A 204 -5.24 -6.34 12.01
N GLU A 205 -4.56 -5.41 12.65
CA GLU A 205 -4.75 -3.99 12.47
C GLU A 205 -3.48 -3.32 11.98
N VAL A 206 -3.66 -2.40 11.03
CA VAL A 206 -2.62 -1.50 10.55
C VAL A 206 -3.06 -0.07 10.79
N THR A 207 -2.25 0.67 11.51
CA THR A 207 -2.44 2.10 11.73
C THR A 207 -1.34 2.87 11.02
N LEU A 208 -1.71 3.83 10.19
CA LEU A 208 -0.81 4.81 9.57
C LEU A 208 -1.18 6.18 10.14
N GLN A 209 -0.21 6.87 10.70
CA GLN A 209 -0.43 8.17 11.30
C GLN A 209 0.66 9.16 10.91
N VAL A 210 0.25 10.33 10.44
CA VAL A 210 1.16 11.46 10.25
C VAL A 210 1.42 12.10 11.60
N THR A 211 2.68 12.35 11.90
CA THR A 211 3.13 12.99 13.14
C THR A 211 4.23 13.99 12.83
N ASN A 212 4.52 14.88 13.76
CA ASN A 212 5.57 15.89 13.61
C ASN A 212 5.40 16.70 12.32
N LEU A 213 4.18 17.02 11.97
CA LEU A 213 3.86 17.81 10.80
C LEU A 213 4.27 19.26 11.01
N VAL A 214 5.15 19.75 10.16
CA VAL A 214 5.60 21.14 10.15
C VAL A 214 5.30 21.74 8.78
N ARG A 215 4.44 22.76 8.75
CA ARG A 215 4.13 23.54 7.54
C ARG A 215 5.29 24.51 7.25
N GLY A 216 5.72 24.55 6.01
CA GLY A 216 6.78 25.43 5.56
C GLY A 216 7.72 24.75 4.57
N GLU A 217 8.61 25.54 3.98
CA GLU A 217 9.54 25.06 2.96
C GLU A 217 10.61 24.17 3.61
N PRO A 218 10.76 22.92 3.13
CA PRO A 218 11.83 22.03 3.57
C PRO A 218 13.19 22.51 3.07
N ASP A 219 14.27 22.04 3.71
CA ASP A 219 15.62 22.23 3.17
C ASP A 219 15.74 21.62 1.78
N LEU A 220 16.34 22.34 0.84
CA LEU A 220 16.48 21.92 -0.55
C LEU A 220 17.30 20.63 -0.72
N SER A 221 18.18 20.33 0.23
CA SER A 221 18.97 19.07 0.24
C SER A 221 18.10 17.82 0.27
N TRP A 222 16.86 17.93 0.76
CA TRP A 222 15.90 16.83 0.75
C TRP A 222 15.58 16.32 -0.66
N PHE A 223 15.64 17.19 -1.66
CA PHE A 223 15.27 16.88 -3.05
C PHE A 223 16.47 16.59 -3.95
N SER A 224 17.64 16.35 -3.34
CA SER A 224 18.86 15.92 -4.02
C SER A 224 19.24 14.51 -3.65
N VAL A 225 19.94 13.82 -4.55
CA VAL A 225 20.56 12.53 -4.25
C VAL A 225 21.80 12.78 -3.40
N PRO A 226 21.92 12.16 -2.22
CA PRO A 226 23.12 12.32 -1.39
C PRO A 226 24.39 11.86 -2.12
N SER A 227 25.53 12.43 -1.72
CA SER A 227 26.83 11.98 -2.21
C SER A 227 27.06 10.49 -1.91
N GLY A 228 27.72 9.78 -2.80
CA GLY A 228 28.01 8.34 -2.65
C GLY A 228 26.98 7.40 -3.30
N TYR A 229 25.87 7.90 -3.80
CA TYR A 229 24.95 7.10 -4.60
C TYR A 229 25.31 7.15 -6.09
N GLU A 230 25.35 5.98 -6.73
CA GLU A 230 25.47 5.89 -8.18
C GLU A 230 24.09 6.08 -8.84
N VAL A 231 23.95 7.05 -9.73
CA VAL A 231 22.66 7.33 -10.41
C VAL A 231 22.68 6.73 -11.81
N LYS A 232 21.75 5.81 -12.09
CA LYS A 232 21.56 5.16 -13.39
C LYS A 232 20.25 5.60 -14.02
N ALA A 233 20.25 5.74 -15.36
CA ALA A 233 18.98 5.86 -16.07
C ALA A 233 18.19 4.56 -15.90
N GLY A 234 16.96 4.66 -15.43
CA GLY A 234 16.07 3.51 -15.36
C GLY A 234 15.59 3.10 -16.78
N PRO A 235 14.94 1.94 -16.91
CA PRO A 235 14.40 1.51 -18.19
C PRO A 235 13.39 2.56 -18.69
N THR A 236 13.61 3.05 -19.89
CA THR A 236 12.60 3.80 -20.65
C THR A 236 11.49 2.82 -21.04
N ARG A 237 10.27 3.08 -20.56
CA ARG A 237 9.06 2.39 -21.04
C ARG A 237 8.53 3.07 -22.27
#